data_d7d5aaf719ace899892ea853efdd4e8e
#
_entry.id   d7d5aaf719ace899892ea853efdd4e8e
#
_cell.length_a   1.000
_cell.length_b   1.000
_cell.length_c   1.000
_cell.angle_alpha   90.00
_cell.angle_beta   90.00
_cell.angle_gamma   90.00
#
_symmetry.space_group_name_H-M   'P 1'
#
loop_
_entity.id
_entity.type
_entity.pdbx_description
1 polymer ?
#
loop_
_entity_poly.entity_id
_entity_poly.type
_entity_poly.pdbx_seq_one_letter_code
_entity_poly.pdbx_strand_id
1 'polypeptide(L)'
;MSSPALSTTASPTRYRFSGPKKLAFAAVLAVFAISWIHPLWPTEQALHSTLTVVGLVALLWVDRRGGWLGNGAFIAICGFIALHCVAARWLYSNVPYDAWAQALTGWSPNAAFGWQRNHFDRLIHFLFGVCFTPALLQLARHAWPALRLGQAFTLAVMTVMCASLVYEWFEWAIALALSPDAAEAYNGQQGDMWDAHADMLMATVGSLLTWPLIRRSSLK
;
A
#
# COMPACT_ATOMS: atom_id res chain seq x y z
N MET A 1 38.95 -12.83 47.56
CA MET A 1 37.48 -12.76 47.46
C MET A 1 37.13 -11.58 46.56
N SER A 2 36.87 -11.87 45.28
CA SER A 2 36.57 -10.84 44.27
C SER A 2 35.03 -10.87 44.07
N SER A 3 34.37 -9.75 44.38
CA SER A 3 32.94 -9.56 44.12
C SER A 3 32.65 -9.54 42.61
N PRO A 4 31.62 -10.23 42.15
CA PRO A 4 31.20 -10.12 40.75
C PRO A 4 30.50 -8.77 40.51
N ALA A 5 30.95 -8.08 39.46
CA ALA A 5 30.34 -6.84 38.98
C ALA A 5 28.87 -7.11 38.55
N LEU A 6 27.95 -6.34 39.13
CA LEU A 6 26.55 -6.32 38.70
C LEU A 6 26.47 -5.86 37.24
N SER A 7 26.02 -6.74 36.35
CA SER A 7 25.66 -6.37 35.00
C SER A 7 24.48 -5.40 35.03
N THR A 8 24.71 -4.16 34.66
CA THR A 8 23.65 -3.19 34.41
C THR A 8 22.80 -3.68 33.23
N THR A 9 21.67 -4.26 33.52
CA THR A 9 20.63 -4.56 32.53
C THR A 9 20.17 -3.22 31.96
N ALA A 10 20.56 -2.92 30.70
CA ALA A 10 20.03 -1.78 29.98
C ALA A 10 18.49 -1.87 29.96
N SER A 11 17.82 -0.88 30.52
CA SER A 11 16.35 -0.80 30.48
C SER A 11 15.91 -0.80 29.01
N PRO A 12 14.84 -1.55 28.63
CA PRO A 12 14.36 -1.55 27.27
C PRO A 12 14.00 -0.13 26.84
N THR A 13 14.66 0.37 25.81
CA THR A 13 14.39 1.69 25.26
C THR A 13 12.92 1.74 24.84
N ARG A 14 12.12 2.55 25.56
CA ARG A 14 10.69 2.69 25.32
C ARG A 14 10.50 3.22 23.90
N TYR A 15 9.91 2.44 23.02
CA TYR A 15 9.63 2.83 21.64
C TYR A 15 8.90 4.18 21.61
N ARG A 16 9.39 5.14 20.83
CA ARG A 16 8.76 6.45 20.62
C ARG A 16 8.34 6.60 19.17
N PHE A 17 7.07 6.82 18.95
CA PHE A 17 6.52 7.15 17.63
C PHE A 17 7.14 8.46 17.13
N SER A 18 7.90 8.42 16.04
CA SER A 18 8.69 9.57 15.57
C SER A 18 7.81 10.71 15.04
N GLY A 19 8.33 11.94 15.04
CA GLY A 19 7.62 13.11 14.50
C GLY A 19 7.15 12.91 13.04
N PRO A 20 8.03 12.48 12.12
CA PRO A 20 7.65 12.20 10.74
C PRO A 20 6.52 11.16 10.59
N LYS A 21 6.55 10.08 11.37
CA LYS A 21 5.48 9.07 11.37
C LYS A 21 4.15 9.64 11.89
N LYS A 22 4.19 10.46 12.94
CA LYS A 22 3.00 11.15 13.47
C LYS A 22 2.35 12.03 12.41
N LEU A 23 3.17 12.83 11.72
CA LEU A 23 2.68 13.72 10.67
C LEU A 23 2.06 12.94 9.52
N ALA A 24 2.74 11.91 9.02
CA ALA A 24 2.22 11.07 7.94
C ALA A 24 0.92 10.36 8.34
N PHE A 25 0.86 9.85 9.58
CA PHE A 25 -0.34 9.19 10.08
C PHE A 25 -1.51 10.16 10.26
N ALA A 26 -1.25 11.38 10.78
CA ALA A 26 -2.27 12.41 10.87
C ALA A 26 -2.76 12.85 9.48
N ALA A 27 -1.85 12.98 8.51
CA ALA A 27 -2.21 13.34 7.13
C ALA A 27 -3.12 12.29 6.49
N VAL A 28 -2.81 10.99 6.62
CA VAL A 28 -3.68 9.94 6.06
C VAL A 28 -5.05 9.89 6.74
N LEU A 29 -5.13 10.12 8.06
CA LEU A 29 -6.41 10.24 8.75
C LEU A 29 -7.24 11.42 8.25
N ALA A 30 -6.59 12.57 7.97
CA ALA A 30 -7.25 13.73 7.39
C ALA A 30 -7.80 13.42 5.99
N VAL A 31 -6.98 12.78 5.11
CA VAL A 31 -7.42 12.37 3.78
C VAL A 31 -8.59 11.39 3.87
N PHE A 32 -8.52 10.40 4.77
CA PHE A 32 -9.61 9.46 5.00
C PHE A 32 -10.89 10.18 5.42
N ALA A 33 -10.82 11.10 6.39
CA ALA A 33 -11.98 11.87 6.83
C ALA A 33 -12.56 12.74 5.69
N ILE A 34 -11.69 13.41 4.91
CA ILE A 34 -12.10 14.25 3.78
C ILE A 34 -12.76 13.39 2.69
N SER A 35 -12.29 12.17 2.43
CA SER A 35 -12.88 11.28 1.42
C SER A 35 -14.35 10.92 1.73
N TRP A 36 -14.75 11.04 2.98
CA TRP A 36 -16.14 10.78 3.44
C TRP A 36 -17.03 12.03 3.46
N ILE A 37 -16.54 13.19 3.06
CA ILE A 37 -17.37 14.38 2.89
C ILE A 37 -18.15 14.25 1.58
N HIS A 38 -19.48 14.13 1.69
CA HIS A 38 -20.39 13.91 0.55
C HIS A 38 -19.91 12.76 -0.36
N PRO A 39 -19.88 11.51 0.14
CA PRO A 39 -19.41 10.36 -0.64
C PRO A 39 -20.29 10.14 -1.87
N LEU A 40 -19.66 9.81 -3.01
CA LEU A 40 -20.36 9.61 -4.28
C LEU A 40 -21.11 8.27 -4.31
N TRP A 41 -20.48 7.23 -3.74
CA TRP A 41 -21.00 5.86 -3.63
C TRP A 41 -20.74 5.34 -2.21
N PRO A 42 -21.61 5.68 -1.24
CA PRO A 42 -21.32 5.45 0.19
C PRO A 42 -21.19 3.97 0.55
N THR A 43 -21.97 3.08 -0.06
CA THR A 43 -21.95 1.64 0.24
C THR A 43 -20.66 1.00 -0.26
N GLU A 44 -20.32 1.22 -1.52
CA GLU A 44 -19.14 0.67 -2.17
C GLU A 44 -17.86 1.28 -1.57
N GLN A 45 -17.87 2.58 -1.31
CA GLN A 45 -16.78 3.24 -0.61
C GLN A 45 -16.58 2.67 0.80
N ALA A 46 -17.66 2.28 1.50
CA ALA A 46 -17.56 1.64 2.81
C ALA A 46 -16.84 0.28 2.73
N LEU A 47 -17.15 -0.53 1.70
CA LEU A 47 -16.46 -1.79 1.47
C LEU A 47 -14.95 -1.59 1.29
N HIS A 48 -14.54 -0.66 0.41
CA HIS A 48 -13.12 -0.32 0.24
C HIS A 48 -12.49 0.26 1.52
N SER A 49 -13.24 1.04 2.29
CA SER A 49 -12.77 1.65 3.55
C SER A 49 -12.50 0.61 4.65
N THR A 50 -13.06 -0.59 4.59
CA THR A 50 -12.72 -1.66 5.54
C THR A 50 -11.23 -1.99 5.48
N LEU A 51 -10.66 -2.08 4.29
CA LEU A 51 -9.22 -2.32 4.08
C LEU A 51 -8.37 -1.14 4.54
N THR A 52 -8.85 0.10 4.36
CA THR A 52 -8.20 1.29 4.92
C THR A 52 -8.06 1.18 6.43
N VAL A 53 -9.15 0.88 7.14
CA VAL A 53 -9.15 0.76 8.61
C VAL A 53 -8.24 -0.38 9.06
N VAL A 54 -8.36 -1.56 8.43
CA VAL A 54 -7.52 -2.71 8.72
C VAL A 54 -6.04 -2.38 8.49
N GLY A 55 -5.71 -1.74 7.36
CA GLY A 55 -4.35 -1.32 7.02
C GLY A 55 -3.75 -0.32 8.03
N LEU A 56 -4.52 0.69 8.44
CA LEU A 56 -4.09 1.67 9.45
C LEU A 56 -3.86 1.02 10.82
N VAL A 57 -4.78 0.15 11.24
CA VAL A 57 -4.63 -0.58 12.52
C VAL A 57 -3.41 -1.50 12.48
N ALA A 58 -3.23 -2.27 11.40
CA ALA A 58 -2.10 -3.16 11.20
C ALA A 58 -0.78 -2.38 11.19
N LEU A 59 -0.71 -1.26 10.48
CA LEU A 59 0.47 -0.39 10.41
C LEU A 59 0.87 0.12 11.80
N LEU A 60 -0.09 0.62 12.58
CA LEU A 60 0.16 1.06 13.95
C LEU A 60 0.57 -0.08 14.86
N TRP A 61 -0.07 -1.24 14.73
CA TRP A 61 0.22 -2.40 15.55
C TRP A 61 1.64 -2.91 15.30
N VAL A 62 2.05 -3.06 14.03
CA VAL A 62 3.40 -3.45 13.64
C VAL A 62 4.43 -2.46 14.17
N ASP A 63 4.18 -1.18 13.99
CA ASP A 63 5.12 -0.14 14.39
C ASP A 63 5.27 -0.03 15.91
N ARG A 64 4.17 -0.16 16.67
CA ARG A 64 4.18 -0.14 18.15
C ARG A 64 4.84 -1.36 18.78
N ARG A 65 4.88 -2.50 18.10
CA ARG A 65 5.51 -3.73 18.59
C ARG A 65 7.03 -3.63 18.74
N GLY A 66 7.69 -2.72 18.03
CA GLY A 66 9.14 -2.60 18.16
C GLY A 66 9.78 -1.50 17.29
N GLY A 67 8.99 -0.68 16.61
CA GLY A 67 9.54 0.35 15.71
C GLY A 67 10.30 -0.23 14.52
N TRP A 68 9.91 -1.41 14.08
CA TRP A 68 10.63 -2.19 13.06
C TRP A 68 10.64 -1.52 11.68
N LEU A 69 9.70 -0.60 11.45
CA LEU A 69 9.63 0.16 10.21
C LEU A 69 10.42 1.46 10.33
N GLY A 70 11.34 1.69 9.41
CA GLY A 70 11.97 3.00 9.24
C GLY A 70 10.95 4.06 8.81
N ASN A 71 11.26 5.34 9.04
CA ASN A 71 10.36 6.44 8.70
C ASN A 71 9.94 6.41 7.22
N GLY A 72 10.86 6.14 6.30
CA GLY A 72 10.57 6.10 4.86
C GLY A 72 9.54 5.04 4.49
N ALA A 73 9.68 3.81 4.99
CA ALA A 73 8.74 2.73 4.74
C ALA A 73 7.35 3.03 5.34
N PHE A 74 7.31 3.55 6.56
CA PHE A 74 6.07 3.95 7.21
C PHE A 74 5.33 5.06 6.44
N ILE A 75 6.07 6.10 6.01
CA ILE A 75 5.51 7.23 5.25
C ILE A 75 5.02 6.75 3.88
N ALA A 76 5.75 5.85 3.21
CA ALA A 76 5.33 5.30 1.93
C ALA A 76 4.00 4.54 2.04
N ILE A 77 3.82 3.73 3.08
CA ILE A 77 2.54 3.05 3.35
C ILE A 77 1.43 4.06 3.64
N CYS A 78 1.69 5.10 4.45
CA CYS A 78 0.70 6.16 4.69
C CYS A 78 0.31 6.87 3.39
N GLY A 79 1.28 7.17 2.52
CA GLY A 79 1.03 7.76 1.21
C GLY A 79 0.17 6.86 0.31
N PHE A 80 0.47 5.56 0.29
CA PHE A 80 -0.34 4.57 -0.41
C PHE A 80 -1.78 4.54 0.12
N ILE A 81 -1.97 4.46 1.44
CA ILE A 81 -3.31 4.44 2.05
C ILE A 81 -4.07 5.75 1.75
N ALA A 82 -3.40 6.89 1.76
CA ALA A 82 -4.02 8.16 1.39
C ALA A 82 -4.51 8.14 -0.07
N LEU A 83 -3.71 7.63 -0.99
CA LEU A 83 -4.09 7.49 -2.39
C LEU A 83 -5.22 6.46 -2.58
N HIS A 84 -5.18 5.35 -1.82
CA HIS A 84 -6.28 4.39 -1.77
C HIS A 84 -7.61 5.04 -1.29
N CYS A 85 -7.58 5.95 -0.30
CA CYS A 85 -8.76 6.69 0.11
C CYS A 85 -9.33 7.57 -1.03
N VAL A 86 -8.46 8.17 -1.83
CA VAL A 86 -8.87 8.91 -3.04
C VAL A 86 -9.47 7.94 -4.06
N ALA A 87 -8.82 6.83 -4.34
CA ALA A 87 -9.31 5.80 -5.26
C ALA A 87 -10.70 5.28 -4.84
N ALA A 88 -10.86 4.91 -3.57
CA ALA A 88 -12.09 4.39 -3.01
C ALA A 88 -13.27 5.36 -3.15
N ARG A 89 -13.03 6.68 -3.03
CA ARG A 89 -14.07 7.69 -3.24
C ARG A 89 -14.66 7.66 -4.66
N TRP A 90 -13.87 7.31 -5.66
CA TRP A 90 -14.25 7.21 -7.08
C TRP A 90 -14.33 5.77 -7.58
N LEU A 91 -14.41 4.79 -6.67
CA LEU A 91 -14.43 3.36 -7.00
C LEU A 91 -13.35 3.00 -8.03
N TYR A 92 -12.14 3.54 -7.83
CA TYR A 92 -10.94 3.34 -8.67
C TYR A 92 -11.14 3.70 -10.16
N SER A 93 -12.04 3.01 -10.85
CA SER A 93 -12.31 3.17 -12.28
C SER A 93 -12.95 4.50 -12.68
N ASN A 94 -13.42 5.30 -11.71
CA ASN A 94 -14.02 6.62 -11.96
C ASN A 94 -13.13 7.78 -11.50
N VAL A 95 -11.90 7.55 -11.06
CA VAL A 95 -10.99 8.62 -10.68
C VAL A 95 -10.69 9.51 -11.89
N PRO A 96 -11.01 10.82 -11.85
CA PRO A 96 -10.87 11.67 -13.03
C PRO A 96 -9.42 12.18 -13.22
N TYR A 97 -8.43 11.27 -13.10
CA TYR A 97 -7.01 11.63 -13.16
C TYR A 97 -6.61 12.28 -14.49
N ASP A 98 -7.23 11.86 -15.58
CA ASP A 98 -6.95 12.42 -16.90
C ASP A 98 -7.42 13.88 -17.01
N ALA A 99 -8.65 14.14 -16.53
CA ALA A 99 -9.18 15.51 -16.48
C ALA A 99 -8.35 16.40 -15.54
N TRP A 100 -7.88 15.87 -14.40
CA TRP A 100 -7.01 16.60 -13.49
C TRP A 100 -5.65 16.90 -14.15
N ALA A 101 -5.04 15.91 -14.80
CA ALA A 101 -3.78 16.10 -15.52
C ALA A 101 -3.95 17.16 -16.64
N GLN A 102 -5.00 17.05 -17.44
CA GLN A 102 -5.31 18.01 -18.49
C GLN A 102 -5.52 19.42 -17.95
N ALA A 103 -6.26 19.58 -16.85
CA ALA A 103 -6.51 20.88 -16.25
C ALA A 103 -5.25 21.54 -15.65
N LEU A 104 -4.36 20.74 -15.07
CA LEU A 104 -3.15 21.23 -14.39
C LEU A 104 -1.98 21.45 -15.34
N THR A 105 -1.83 20.61 -16.37
CA THR A 105 -0.62 20.57 -17.21
C THR A 105 -0.89 20.75 -18.70
N GLY A 106 -2.15 20.73 -19.13
CA GLY A 106 -2.52 20.69 -20.54
C GLY A 106 -2.27 19.34 -21.23
N TRP A 107 -1.84 18.30 -20.48
CA TRP A 107 -1.51 16.98 -21.00
C TRP A 107 -2.53 15.94 -20.55
N SER A 108 -2.99 15.11 -21.48
CA SER A 108 -3.91 13.99 -21.22
C SER A 108 -3.14 12.66 -21.32
N PRO A 109 -2.97 11.91 -20.22
CA PRO A 109 -2.41 10.56 -20.25
C PRO A 109 -3.16 9.64 -21.18
N ASN A 110 -4.50 9.66 -21.13
CA ASN A 110 -5.33 8.76 -21.95
C ASN A 110 -5.13 9.02 -23.44
N ALA A 111 -5.09 10.29 -23.85
CA ALA A 111 -4.83 10.64 -25.25
C ALA A 111 -3.40 10.27 -25.67
N ALA A 112 -2.41 10.52 -24.81
CA ALA A 112 -1.00 10.27 -25.12
C ALA A 112 -0.68 8.79 -25.30
N PHE A 113 -1.35 7.91 -24.54
CA PHE A 113 -1.12 6.46 -24.57
C PHE A 113 -2.21 5.68 -25.34
N GLY A 114 -3.22 6.37 -25.86
CA GLY A 114 -4.35 5.73 -26.57
C GLY A 114 -5.24 4.89 -25.66
N TRP A 115 -5.30 5.22 -24.38
CA TRP A 115 -6.06 4.45 -23.40
C TRP A 115 -7.56 4.69 -23.52
N GLN A 116 -8.32 3.59 -23.58
CA GLN A 116 -9.79 3.63 -23.68
C GLN A 116 -10.47 3.39 -22.32
N ARG A 117 -9.71 2.91 -21.32
CA ARG A 117 -10.18 2.66 -19.96
C ARG A 117 -9.45 3.52 -18.96
N ASN A 118 -10.02 3.64 -17.76
CA ASN A 118 -9.35 4.23 -16.61
C ASN A 118 -8.30 3.24 -16.06
N HIS A 119 -7.06 3.69 -15.93
CA HIS A 119 -5.94 2.86 -15.44
C HIS A 119 -5.53 3.18 -14.00
N PHE A 120 -6.37 3.89 -13.24
CA PHE A 120 -6.00 4.31 -11.89
C PHE A 120 -5.83 3.11 -10.96
N ASP A 121 -6.65 2.08 -11.13
CA ASP A 121 -6.54 0.84 -10.36
C ASP A 121 -5.18 0.17 -10.56
N ARG A 122 -4.74 0.00 -11.78
CA ARG A 122 -3.39 -0.52 -12.10
C ARG A 122 -2.27 0.30 -11.48
N LEU A 123 -2.43 1.63 -11.41
CA LEU A 123 -1.49 2.49 -10.69
C LEU A 123 -1.47 2.17 -9.20
N ILE A 124 -2.62 1.92 -8.57
CA ILE A 124 -2.70 1.53 -7.16
C ILE A 124 -1.98 0.21 -6.92
N HIS A 125 -2.21 -0.82 -7.75
CA HIS A 125 -1.51 -2.09 -7.64
C HIS A 125 0.01 -1.93 -7.82
N PHE A 126 0.46 -1.14 -8.79
CA PHE A 126 1.87 -0.80 -8.96
C PHE A 126 2.45 -0.14 -7.70
N LEU A 127 1.77 0.86 -7.16
CA LEU A 127 2.21 1.57 -5.96
C LEU A 127 2.13 0.72 -4.69
N PHE A 128 1.23 -0.25 -4.64
CA PHE A 128 1.24 -1.28 -3.59
C PHE A 128 2.59 -1.99 -3.57
N GLY A 129 3.05 -2.49 -4.72
CA GLY A 129 4.38 -3.10 -4.84
C GLY A 129 5.50 -2.17 -4.41
N VAL A 130 5.50 -0.92 -4.90
CA VAL A 130 6.55 0.08 -4.57
C VAL A 130 6.59 0.42 -3.09
N CYS A 131 5.44 0.66 -2.48
CA CYS A 131 5.36 1.18 -1.11
C CYS A 131 5.53 0.10 -0.05
N PHE A 132 5.04 -1.12 -0.31
CA PHE A 132 5.07 -2.18 0.70
C PHE A 132 6.36 -3.02 0.68
N THR A 133 7.02 -3.19 -0.46
CA THR A 133 8.24 -4.00 -0.55
C THR A 133 9.34 -3.56 0.42
N PRO A 134 9.68 -2.26 0.58
CA PRO A 134 10.68 -1.85 1.57
C PRO A 134 10.28 -2.17 3.01
N ALA A 135 9.00 -2.06 3.34
CA ALA A 135 8.50 -2.38 4.67
C ALA A 135 8.57 -3.89 4.95
N LEU A 136 8.10 -4.71 4.01
CA LEU A 136 8.13 -6.17 4.10
C LEU A 136 9.56 -6.70 4.20
N LEU A 137 10.50 -6.10 3.47
CA LEU A 137 11.93 -6.41 3.57
C LEU A 137 12.47 -6.11 4.98
N GLN A 138 12.11 -4.95 5.56
CA GLN A 138 12.52 -4.60 6.92
C GLN A 138 11.95 -5.60 7.93
N LEU A 139 10.68 -5.96 7.82
CA LEU A 139 10.03 -6.96 8.67
C LEU A 139 10.67 -8.34 8.51
N ALA A 140 10.95 -8.77 7.28
CA ALA A 140 11.61 -10.04 7.01
C ALA A 140 13.00 -10.11 7.67
N ARG A 141 13.80 -9.05 7.55
CA ARG A 141 15.11 -8.99 8.18
C ARG A 141 15.06 -8.89 9.70
N HIS A 142 14.00 -8.31 10.24
CA HIS A 142 13.77 -8.29 11.68
C HIS A 142 13.39 -9.68 12.20
N ALA A 143 12.46 -10.35 11.51
CA ALA A 143 11.99 -11.70 11.91
C ALA A 143 13.07 -12.77 11.70
N TRP A 144 13.88 -12.64 10.64
CA TRP A 144 14.93 -13.59 10.28
C TRP A 144 16.25 -12.85 9.99
N PRO A 145 17.02 -12.47 11.03
CA PRO A 145 18.25 -11.68 10.87
C PRO A 145 19.34 -12.35 10.03
N ALA A 146 19.31 -13.69 9.89
CA ALA A 146 20.23 -14.44 9.07
C ALA A 146 20.01 -14.32 7.56
N LEU A 147 18.88 -13.75 7.11
CA LEU A 147 18.59 -13.58 5.69
C LEU A 147 19.56 -12.56 5.07
N ARG A 148 20.16 -12.97 3.95
CA ARG A 148 20.89 -12.04 3.08
C ARG A 148 19.92 -11.05 2.45
N LEU A 149 20.40 -9.86 2.07
CA LEU A 149 19.55 -8.81 1.49
C LEU A 149 18.70 -9.32 0.32
N GLY A 150 19.30 -10.08 -0.61
CA GLY A 150 18.59 -10.64 -1.77
C GLY A 150 17.48 -11.62 -1.36
N GLN A 151 17.73 -12.47 -0.36
CA GLN A 151 16.74 -13.42 0.15
C GLN A 151 15.56 -12.70 0.82
N ALA A 152 15.84 -11.68 1.65
CA ALA A 152 14.81 -10.86 2.27
C ALA A 152 13.99 -10.09 1.23
N PHE A 153 14.65 -9.61 0.15
CA PHE A 153 13.97 -8.96 -0.97
C PHE A 153 13.07 -9.94 -1.72
N THR A 154 13.56 -11.13 -2.06
CA THR A 154 12.74 -12.17 -2.70
C THR A 154 11.53 -12.52 -1.86
N LEU A 155 11.70 -12.67 -0.53
CA LEU A 155 10.58 -12.92 0.37
C LEU A 155 9.57 -11.77 0.36
N ALA A 156 10.05 -10.51 0.35
CA ALA A 156 9.17 -9.34 0.28
C ALA A 156 8.37 -9.31 -1.05
N VAL A 157 9.03 -9.57 -2.19
CA VAL A 157 8.37 -9.67 -3.51
C VAL A 157 7.32 -10.78 -3.51
N MET A 158 7.65 -11.98 -3.03
CA MET A 158 6.71 -13.09 -2.94
C MET A 158 5.52 -12.74 -2.03
N THR A 159 5.74 -12.02 -0.94
CA THR A 159 4.66 -11.56 -0.05
C THR A 159 3.73 -10.57 -0.77
N VAL A 160 4.29 -9.64 -1.56
CA VAL A 160 3.47 -8.73 -2.40
C VAL A 160 2.65 -9.52 -3.40
N MET A 161 3.26 -10.49 -4.11
CA MET A 161 2.54 -11.33 -5.07
C MET A 161 1.39 -12.12 -4.41
N CYS A 162 1.66 -12.75 -3.27
CA CYS A 162 0.64 -13.49 -2.52
C CYS A 162 -0.48 -12.56 -2.02
N ALA A 163 -0.13 -11.37 -1.52
CA ALA A 163 -1.13 -10.41 -1.04
C ALA A 163 -2.00 -9.90 -2.20
N SER A 164 -1.40 -9.62 -3.36
CA SER A 164 -2.14 -9.22 -4.56
C SER A 164 -3.08 -10.34 -5.03
N LEU A 165 -2.62 -11.58 -5.10
CA LEU A 165 -3.45 -12.74 -5.43
C LEU A 165 -4.64 -12.91 -4.47
N VAL A 166 -4.41 -12.78 -3.16
CA VAL A 166 -5.47 -12.88 -2.14
C VAL A 166 -6.48 -11.73 -2.29
N TYR A 167 -6.01 -10.55 -2.68
CA TYR A 167 -6.87 -9.41 -2.94
C TYR A 167 -7.78 -9.65 -4.14
N GLU A 168 -7.27 -10.19 -5.26
CA GLU A 168 -8.07 -10.57 -6.43
C GLU A 168 -9.12 -11.65 -6.09
N TRP A 169 -8.77 -12.61 -5.23
CA TRP A 169 -9.75 -13.58 -4.73
C TRP A 169 -10.84 -12.94 -3.87
N PHE A 170 -10.48 -11.92 -3.10
CA PHE A 170 -11.45 -11.17 -2.31
C PHE A 170 -12.41 -10.37 -3.22
N GLU A 171 -11.91 -9.72 -4.25
CA GLU A 171 -12.75 -9.04 -5.25
C GLU A 171 -13.67 -10.02 -5.99
N TRP A 172 -13.14 -11.16 -6.41
CA TRP A 172 -13.95 -12.22 -7.00
C TRP A 172 -15.04 -12.73 -6.06
N ALA A 173 -14.74 -12.93 -4.77
CA ALA A 173 -15.72 -13.36 -3.77
C ALA A 173 -16.82 -12.30 -3.57
N ILE A 174 -16.47 -11.01 -3.58
CA ILE A 174 -17.43 -9.91 -3.53
C ILE A 174 -18.31 -9.92 -4.79
N ALA A 175 -17.72 -10.08 -5.98
CA ALA A 175 -18.45 -10.17 -7.23
C ALA A 175 -19.49 -11.30 -7.25
N LEU A 176 -19.18 -12.44 -6.63
CA LEU A 176 -20.13 -13.56 -6.48
C LEU A 176 -21.28 -13.27 -5.51
N ALA A 177 -21.08 -12.34 -4.55
CA ALA A 177 -22.06 -11.99 -3.53
C ALA A 177 -22.95 -10.81 -3.93
N LEU A 178 -22.51 -9.96 -4.86
CA LEU A 178 -23.21 -8.77 -5.31
C LEU A 178 -24.06 -9.04 -6.57
N SER A 179 -24.99 -8.12 -6.90
CA SER A 179 -25.61 -8.10 -8.22
C SER A 179 -24.56 -7.78 -9.30
N PRO A 180 -24.80 -8.18 -10.58
CA PRO A 180 -23.82 -7.92 -11.66
C PRO A 180 -23.40 -6.45 -11.76
N ASP A 181 -24.34 -5.51 -11.67
CA ASP A 181 -24.05 -4.08 -11.76
C ASP A 181 -23.22 -3.57 -10.55
N ALA A 182 -23.52 -4.05 -9.34
CA ALA A 182 -22.78 -3.70 -8.14
C ALA A 182 -21.39 -4.35 -8.12
N ALA A 183 -21.25 -5.55 -8.66
CA ALA A 183 -19.98 -6.24 -8.83
C ALA A 183 -19.07 -5.50 -9.82
N GLU A 184 -19.59 -5.09 -10.99
CA GLU A 184 -18.83 -4.30 -11.97
C GLU A 184 -18.44 -2.95 -11.39
N ALA A 185 -19.33 -2.27 -10.67
CA ALA A 185 -19.05 -1.00 -10.01
C ALA A 185 -17.98 -1.12 -8.92
N TYR A 186 -17.92 -2.25 -8.22
CA TYR A 186 -16.93 -2.52 -7.17
C TYR A 186 -15.57 -2.90 -7.75
N ASN A 187 -15.52 -3.90 -8.64
CA ASN A 187 -14.28 -4.42 -9.21
C ASN A 187 -13.71 -3.49 -10.29
N GLY A 188 -14.57 -2.77 -11.03
CA GLY A 188 -14.13 -1.79 -12.02
C GLY A 188 -13.36 -2.37 -13.20
N GLN A 189 -13.67 -3.62 -13.60
CA GLN A 189 -12.99 -4.34 -14.70
C GLN A 189 -13.08 -3.63 -16.04
N GLN A 190 -14.13 -2.83 -16.26
CA GLN A 190 -14.34 -2.06 -17.50
C GLN A 190 -14.25 -2.92 -18.76
N GLY A 191 -14.73 -4.19 -18.68
CA GLY A 191 -14.72 -5.15 -19.76
C GLY A 191 -13.38 -5.85 -20.03
N ASP A 192 -12.36 -5.65 -19.21
CA ASP A 192 -11.07 -6.33 -19.35
C ASP A 192 -11.09 -7.68 -18.59
N MET A 193 -11.21 -8.77 -19.32
CA MET A 193 -11.19 -10.13 -18.75
C MET A 193 -9.86 -10.50 -18.09
N TRP A 194 -8.79 -9.76 -18.34
CA TRP A 194 -7.44 -9.97 -17.79
C TRP A 194 -7.08 -9.00 -16.67
N ASP A 195 -8.05 -8.25 -16.15
CA ASP A 195 -7.84 -7.19 -15.17
C ASP A 195 -7.06 -7.69 -13.96
N ALA A 196 -7.54 -8.72 -13.28
CA ALA A 196 -6.89 -9.33 -12.13
C ALA A 196 -5.42 -9.74 -12.41
N HIS A 197 -5.15 -10.30 -13.62
CA HIS A 197 -3.79 -10.67 -14.00
C HIS A 197 -2.88 -9.47 -14.22
N ALA A 198 -3.43 -8.41 -14.84
CA ALA A 198 -2.69 -7.17 -15.05
C ALA A 198 -2.36 -6.48 -13.72
N ASP A 199 -3.28 -6.49 -12.77
CA ASP A 199 -3.12 -5.86 -11.45
C ASP A 199 -2.10 -6.60 -10.58
N MET A 200 -2.14 -7.93 -10.55
CA MET A 200 -1.08 -8.75 -9.94
C MET A 200 0.29 -8.51 -10.59
N LEU A 201 0.34 -8.37 -11.92
CA LEU A 201 1.57 -8.06 -12.64
C LEU A 201 2.10 -6.68 -12.25
N MET A 202 1.24 -5.65 -12.20
CA MET A 202 1.63 -4.30 -11.82
C MET A 202 2.17 -4.24 -10.39
N ALA A 203 1.56 -4.93 -9.43
CA ALA A 203 2.07 -5.06 -8.08
C ALA A 203 3.47 -5.71 -8.05
N THR A 204 3.67 -6.76 -8.84
CA THR A 204 4.95 -7.46 -8.98
C THR A 204 6.02 -6.55 -9.57
N VAL A 205 5.71 -5.86 -10.68
CA VAL A 205 6.62 -4.92 -11.35
C VAL A 205 7.01 -3.78 -10.40
N GLY A 206 6.03 -3.17 -9.72
CA GLY A 206 6.28 -2.14 -8.72
C GLY A 206 7.23 -2.61 -7.62
N SER A 207 7.03 -3.84 -7.14
CA SER A 207 7.91 -4.46 -6.14
C SER A 207 9.34 -4.62 -6.65
N LEU A 208 9.53 -5.20 -7.84
CA LEU A 208 10.84 -5.45 -8.44
C LEU A 208 11.62 -4.16 -8.70
N LEU A 209 10.95 -3.10 -9.13
CA LEU A 209 11.56 -1.80 -9.40
C LEU A 209 12.11 -1.09 -8.15
N THR A 210 11.79 -1.56 -6.94
CA THR A 210 12.39 -1.04 -5.70
C THR A 210 13.81 -1.53 -5.47
N TRP A 211 14.24 -2.63 -6.13
CA TRP A 211 15.55 -3.25 -5.88
C TRP A 211 16.75 -2.33 -6.02
N PRO A 212 16.90 -1.50 -7.08
CA PRO A 212 18.04 -0.61 -7.21
C PRO A 212 18.16 0.40 -6.06
N LEU A 213 17.03 0.91 -5.57
CA LEU A 213 16.99 1.87 -4.47
C LEU A 213 17.37 1.20 -3.14
N ILE A 214 16.81 0.01 -2.88
CA ILE A 214 17.11 -0.78 -1.69
C ILE A 214 18.59 -1.16 -1.65
N ARG A 215 19.13 -1.64 -2.76
CA ARG A 215 20.55 -2.02 -2.86
C ARG A 215 21.47 -0.83 -2.60
N ARG A 216 21.17 0.35 -3.15
CA ARG A 216 21.97 1.56 -2.92
C ARG A 216 21.94 2.02 -1.46
N SER A 217 20.79 1.92 -0.80
CA SER A 217 20.64 2.33 0.62
C SER A 217 21.36 1.39 1.59
N SER A 218 21.56 0.12 1.23
CA SER A 218 22.25 -0.87 2.07
C SER A 218 23.77 -0.88 1.90
N LEU A 219 24.31 -0.10 0.94
CA LEU A 219 25.75 0.07 0.72
C LEU A 219 26.30 1.32 1.43
N LYS A 220 25.43 2.13 2.02
CA LYS A 220 25.78 3.30 2.85
C LYS A 220 25.70 2.96 4.33
#